data_c6dae10a98f749641c89b4062a0593ca
#
_entry.id   c6dae10a98f749641c89b4062a0593ca
#
_cell.length_a   1.000
_cell.length_b   1.000
_cell.length_c   1.000
_cell.angle_alpha   90.00
_cell.angle_beta   90.00
_cell.angle_gamma   90.00
#
_symmetry.space_group_name_H-M   'P 1'
#
loop_
_entity.id
_entity.type
_entity.pdbx_description
1 polymer ?
#
loop_
_entity_poly.entity_id
_entity_poly.type
_entity_poly.pdbx_seq_one_letter_code
_entity_poly.pdbx_strand_id
1 'polypeptide(L)'
;MPLALAPGAGTPLFFLTVLNYICVKDVFVSPSPGLITLLTDFGTRDAFVGIMKGVILSIAPTARVIDLSHDVPPQDIRTGALILRSAVPFFPRGTIHVAVVDPGVGSHRRAVLVETRDAFFVGPDNGLLSLAAPPGSVVRAFQLTNSQYFLPRLSHTFHGRDVFAPVAAHLSRGVRPELLGPNIPTIEQLPLPTVERTDTQLTGSVIAIDHFGNLITNITEADLHPFPRETLWVSIGSVQIQGLVATYATVPPGAIAALINSWGMLEIAVRNGSAAQQLRTPVGTSVCVRIT
;
A
#
# COMPACT_ATOMS: atom_id res chain seq x y z
N MET A 1 -85.39 8.91 6.67
CA MET A 1 -85.31 8.48 5.26
C MET A 1 -83.94 8.89 4.69
N PRO A 2 -83.05 7.97 4.45
CA PRO A 2 -81.77 8.29 3.86
C PRO A 2 -81.75 7.90 2.38
N LEU A 3 -81.12 8.76 1.58
CA LEU A 3 -80.79 8.52 0.18
C LEU A 3 -79.46 7.78 0.09
N ALA A 4 -79.44 6.75 -0.72
CA ALA A 4 -78.24 6.01 -1.13
C ALA A 4 -77.47 6.79 -2.23
N LEU A 5 -76.13 6.78 -2.17
CA LEU A 5 -75.24 7.21 -3.25
C LEU A 5 -74.38 6.04 -3.68
N ALA A 6 -74.35 5.83 -4.98
CA ALA A 6 -73.60 4.76 -5.66
C ALA A 6 -72.10 5.06 -5.82
N PRO A 7 -71.27 4.08 -6.14
CA PRO A 7 -69.79 4.21 -6.13
C PRO A 7 -69.25 4.79 -7.43
N GLY A 8 -68.35 5.74 -7.29
CA GLY A 8 -67.63 6.38 -8.38
C GLY A 8 -66.32 5.66 -8.75
N ALA A 9 -66.03 5.76 -10.04
CA ALA A 9 -65.03 5.11 -10.82
C ALA A 9 -63.57 5.29 -10.32
N GLY A 10 -62.78 4.24 -10.52
CA GLY A 10 -61.37 4.20 -10.22
C GLY A 10 -60.53 5.05 -11.17
N THR A 11 -59.63 5.79 -10.58
CA THR A 11 -58.55 6.50 -11.29
C THR A 11 -57.31 5.59 -11.37
N PRO A 12 -56.67 5.44 -12.52
CA PRO A 12 -55.47 4.60 -12.59
C PRO A 12 -54.28 5.30 -11.95
N LEU A 13 -53.63 4.64 -11.02
CA LEU A 13 -52.33 5.04 -10.48
C LEU A 13 -51.29 4.91 -11.58
N PHE A 14 -50.80 6.04 -12.07
CA PHE A 14 -49.55 6.13 -12.80
C PHE A 14 -48.40 5.90 -11.80
N PHE A 15 -47.76 4.74 -11.89
CA PHE A 15 -46.43 4.50 -11.28
C PHE A 15 -45.42 5.35 -12.04
N LEU A 16 -45.11 6.54 -11.54
CA LEU A 16 -43.91 7.26 -11.89
C LEU A 16 -42.72 6.55 -11.21
N THR A 17 -42.06 5.72 -11.99
CA THR A 17 -40.72 5.20 -11.64
C THR A 17 -39.76 6.38 -11.74
N VAL A 18 -39.53 7.08 -10.64
CA VAL A 18 -38.42 8.02 -10.50
C VAL A 18 -37.14 7.16 -10.43
N LEU A 19 -36.49 7.01 -11.59
CA LEU A 19 -35.09 6.62 -11.64
C LEU A 19 -34.28 7.70 -10.90
N ASN A 20 -33.99 7.43 -9.63
CA ASN A 20 -32.96 8.17 -8.92
C ASN A 20 -31.64 7.88 -9.61
N TYR A 21 -31.26 8.73 -10.56
CA TYR A 21 -29.89 8.94 -10.93
C TYR A 21 -29.17 9.45 -9.67
N ILE A 22 -28.62 8.54 -8.88
CA ILE A 22 -27.60 8.89 -7.91
C ILE A 22 -26.40 9.30 -8.75
N CYS A 23 -26.31 10.57 -9.04
CA CYS A 23 -25.08 11.20 -9.46
C CYS A 23 -24.12 11.03 -8.27
N VAL A 24 -23.29 9.99 -8.30
CA VAL A 24 -22.16 9.85 -7.39
C VAL A 24 -21.27 11.03 -7.77
N LYS A 25 -21.47 12.17 -7.08
CA LYS A 25 -20.49 13.26 -7.11
C LYS A 25 -19.18 12.62 -6.73
N ASP A 26 -18.20 12.72 -7.63
CA ASP A 26 -16.83 12.36 -7.36
C ASP A 26 -16.42 13.06 -6.07
N VAL A 27 -16.42 12.32 -4.97
CA VAL A 27 -16.01 12.85 -3.66
C VAL A 27 -14.48 12.83 -3.69
N PHE A 28 -13.91 13.92 -4.23
CA PHE A 28 -12.49 14.15 -4.14
C PHE A 28 -12.10 14.22 -2.66
N VAL A 29 -11.10 13.46 -2.27
CA VAL A 29 -10.55 13.53 -0.93
C VAL A 29 -9.82 14.86 -0.80
N SER A 30 -10.18 15.66 0.19
CA SER A 30 -9.34 16.78 0.59
C SER A 30 -8.18 16.24 1.43
N PRO A 31 -6.96 16.75 1.26
CA PRO A 31 -5.85 16.36 2.13
C PRO A 31 -6.25 16.54 3.60
N SER A 32 -5.94 15.54 4.43
CA SER A 32 -6.11 15.69 5.88
C SER A 32 -5.20 16.82 6.35
N PRO A 33 -5.72 17.89 7.00
CA PRO A 33 -4.91 19.03 7.36
C PRO A 33 -3.68 18.59 8.15
N GLY A 34 -2.52 18.62 7.50
CA GLY A 34 -1.23 18.47 8.13
C GLY A 34 -0.76 17.08 8.52
N LEU A 35 -1.36 15.98 8.04
CA LEU A 35 -0.81 14.64 8.31
C LEU A 35 0.02 14.12 7.12
N ILE A 36 1.31 13.97 7.35
CA ILE A 36 2.29 13.49 6.36
C ILE A 36 3.01 12.29 6.95
N THR A 37 3.15 11.20 6.20
CA THR A 37 4.02 10.08 6.60
C THR A 37 5.28 10.05 5.73
N LEU A 38 6.38 9.55 6.29
CA LEU A 38 7.65 9.36 5.59
C LEU A 38 8.04 7.88 5.60
N LEU A 39 8.42 7.38 4.43
CA LEU A 39 9.02 6.06 4.22
C LEU A 39 10.27 6.25 3.34
N THR A 40 11.44 5.78 3.77
CA THR A 40 12.68 5.87 2.99
C THR A 40 13.61 4.70 3.25
N ASP A 41 14.65 4.58 2.41
CA ASP A 41 15.81 3.72 2.61
C ASP A 41 17.05 4.49 3.10
N PHE A 42 16.86 5.70 3.67
CA PHE A 42 17.95 6.59 4.03
C PHE A 42 18.65 6.24 5.34
N GLY A 43 18.05 5.34 6.13
CA GLY A 43 18.47 5.08 7.50
C GLY A 43 18.23 6.27 8.43
N THR A 44 18.69 6.12 9.65
CA THR A 44 18.58 7.16 10.71
C THR A 44 19.95 7.69 11.16
N ARG A 45 21.03 7.19 10.55
CA ARG A 45 22.39 7.59 10.89
C ARG A 45 22.74 8.98 10.37
N ASP A 46 22.32 9.28 9.14
CA ASP A 46 22.59 10.56 8.49
C ASP A 46 21.40 11.53 8.63
N ALA A 47 21.63 12.79 8.33
CA ALA A 47 20.63 13.84 8.55
C ALA A 47 19.50 13.88 7.49
N PHE A 48 19.48 13.00 6.51
CA PHE A 48 18.59 13.09 5.33
C PHE A 48 17.12 13.20 5.74
N VAL A 49 16.65 12.34 6.64
CA VAL A 49 15.26 12.34 7.14
C VAL A 49 14.96 13.62 7.92
N GLY A 50 15.87 14.03 8.80
CA GLY A 50 15.74 15.26 9.58
C GLY A 50 15.63 16.49 8.67
N ILE A 51 16.42 16.54 7.59
CA ILE A 51 16.38 17.61 6.60
C ILE A 51 15.02 17.63 5.88
N MET A 52 14.47 16.49 5.45
CA MET A 52 13.14 16.42 4.84
C MET A 52 12.06 16.97 5.79
N LYS A 53 12.10 16.57 7.07
CA LYS A 53 11.18 17.09 8.09
C LYS A 53 11.34 18.61 8.28
N GLY A 54 12.57 19.11 8.32
CA GLY A 54 12.86 20.54 8.39
C GLY A 54 12.25 21.32 7.22
N VAL A 55 12.35 20.79 6.00
CA VAL A 55 11.72 21.38 4.82
C VAL A 55 10.20 21.37 4.93
N ILE A 56 9.61 20.25 5.34
CA ILE A 56 8.15 20.17 5.55
C ILE A 56 7.69 21.22 6.54
N LEU A 57 8.34 21.30 7.70
CA LEU A 57 7.95 22.21 8.78
C LEU A 57 8.21 23.68 8.44
N SER A 58 9.20 24.01 7.61
CA SER A 58 9.42 25.38 7.13
C SER A 58 8.30 25.88 6.21
N ILE A 59 7.64 24.99 5.47
CA ILE A 59 6.54 25.31 4.55
C ILE A 59 5.18 25.16 5.26
N ALA A 60 5.01 24.10 6.06
CA ALA A 60 3.80 23.76 6.79
C ALA A 60 4.09 23.55 8.29
N PRO A 61 4.25 24.62 9.08
CA PRO A 61 4.68 24.54 10.48
C PRO A 61 3.75 23.72 11.39
N THR A 62 2.50 23.57 11.01
CA THR A 62 1.48 22.81 11.77
C THR A 62 1.36 21.36 11.30
N ALA A 63 2.16 20.93 10.31
CA ALA A 63 2.13 19.56 9.81
C ALA A 63 2.60 18.58 10.89
N ARG A 64 1.88 17.45 11.00
CA ARG A 64 2.29 16.30 11.78
C ARG A 64 3.01 15.32 10.86
N VAL A 65 4.28 15.08 11.13
CA VAL A 65 5.10 14.18 10.34
C VAL A 65 5.34 12.90 11.12
N ILE A 66 4.94 11.75 10.55
CA ILE A 66 5.06 10.43 11.17
C ILE A 66 5.97 9.57 10.30
N ASP A 67 6.97 8.95 10.91
CA ASP A 67 7.83 8.00 10.22
C ASP A 67 7.15 6.63 10.15
N LEU A 68 7.07 6.05 8.97
CA LEU A 68 6.68 4.65 8.78
C LEU A 68 7.89 3.74 9.00
N SER A 69 8.94 3.99 8.25
CA SER A 69 10.26 3.39 8.41
C SER A 69 11.29 4.15 7.58
N HIS A 70 12.53 4.16 8.05
CA HIS A 70 13.69 4.64 7.29
C HIS A 70 14.73 3.54 7.07
N ASP A 71 14.41 2.32 7.53
CA ASP A 71 15.27 1.14 7.47
C ASP A 71 14.83 0.17 6.35
N VAL A 72 14.20 0.70 5.28
CA VAL A 72 14.05 -0.07 4.05
C VAL A 72 15.45 -0.43 3.56
N PRO A 73 15.74 -1.69 3.18
CA PRO A 73 17.04 -2.03 2.64
C PRO A 73 17.41 -1.10 1.48
N PRO A 74 18.65 -0.62 1.38
CA PRO A 74 19.04 0.34 0.34
C PRO A 74 18.64 -0.12 -1.06
N GLN A 75 17.91 0.73 -1.79
CA GLN A 75 17.43 0.52 -3.17
C GLN A 75 16.38 -0.60 -3.32
N ASP A 76 15.88 -1.19 -2.23
CA ASP A 76 14.85 -2.23 -2.30
C ASP A 76 13.44 -1.61 -2.42
N ILE A 77 13.07 -1.29 -3.66
CA ILE A 77 11.75 -0.74 -4.00
C ILE A 77 10.64 -1.69 -3.58
N ARG A 78 10.84 -3.01 -3.71
CA ARG A 78 9.81 -4.01 -3.38
C ARG A 78 9.49 -4.03 -1.90
N THR A 79 10.49 -4.11 -1.05
CA THR A 79 10.30 -4.05 0.40
C THR A 79 9.66 -2.73 0.82
N GLY A 80 10.10 -1.60 0.26
CA GLY A 80 9.47 -0.29 0.51
C GLY A 80 8.00 -0.26 0.12
N ALA A 81 7.63 -0.80 -1.05
CA ALA A 81 6.25 -0.87 -1.52
C ALA A 81 5.36 -1.75 -0.63
N LEU A 82 5.87 -2.88 -0.14
CA LEU A 82 5.15 -3.77 0.77
C LEU A 82 4.94 -3.12 2.14
N ILE A 83 5.95 -2.44 2.70
CA ILE A 83 5.82 -1.68 3.96
C ILE A 83 4.79 -0.56 3.79
N LEU A 84 4.86 0.22 2.70
CA LEU A 84 3.89 1.28 2.44
C LEU A 84 2.46 0.72 2.37
N ARG A 85 2.25 -0.32 1.57
CA ARG A 85 0.96 -1.00 1.43
C ARG A 85 0.42 -1.48 2.78
N SER A 86 1.25 -2.05 3.63
CA SER A 86 0.83 -2.58 4.93
C SER A 86 0.41 -1.50 5.91
N ALA A 87 0.99 -0.29 5.82
CA ALA A 87 0.76 0.82 6.73
C ALA A 87 -0.47 1.65 6.36
N VAL A 88 -0.70 1.91 5.07
CA VAL A 88 -1.72 2.85 4.56
C VAL A 88 -3.12 2.63 5.14
N PRO A 89 -3.66 1.39 5.29
CA PRO A 89 -5.01 1.18 5.82
C PRO A 89 -5.23 1.66 7.26
N PHE A 90 -4.16 1.92 8.01
CA PHE A 90 -4.22 2.34 9.42
C PHE A 90 -4.14 3.86 9.59
N PHE A 91 -4.04 4.61 8.49
CA PHE A 91 -3.98 6.07 8.53
C PHE A 91 -5.34 6.70 8.15
N PRO A 92 -5.66 7.86 8.73
CA PRO A 92 -6.89 8.60 8.39
C PRO A 92 -6.96 8.94 6.91
N ARG A 93 -8.19 9.02 6.38
CA ARG A 93 -8.41 9.48 4.99
C ARG A 93 -7.80 10.86 4.76
N GLY A 94 -7.24 11.05 3.58
CA GLY A 94 -6.57 12.29 3.18
C GLY A 94 -5.13 12.40 3.69
N THR A 95 -4.58 11.37 4.31
CA THR A 95 -3.14 11.33 4.67
C THR A 95 -2.27 11.44 3.41
N ILE A 96 -1.17 12.18 3.52
CA ILE A 96 -0.17 12.32 2.47
C ILE A 96 1.01 11.42 2.80
N HIS A 97 1.19 10.36 2.02
CA HIS A 97 2.30 9.43 2.18
C HIS A 97 3.46 9.81 1.24
N VAL A 98 4.59 10.21 1.82
CA VAL A 98 5.84 10.45 1.07
C VAL A 98 6.69 9.20 1.19
N ALA A 99 6.92 8.52 0.07
CA ALA A 99 7.77 7.34 0.02
C ALA A 99 8.92 7.56 -0.96
N VAL A 100 10.16 7.33 -0.50
CA VAL A 100 11.37 7.59 -1.28
C VAL A 100 12.35 6.44 -1.10
N VAL A 101 12.31 5.51 -2.04
CA VAL A 101 13.34 4.52 -2.34
C VAL A 101 13.65 4.70 -3.82
N ASP A 102 14.73 5.39 -4.12
CA ASP A 102 14.91 6.04 -5.42
C ASP A 102 16.32 5.85 -6.03
N PRO A 103 16.65 4.63 -6.45
CA PRO A 103 17.92 4.36 -7.13
C PRO A 103 18.06 5.11 -8.46
N GLY A 104 16.95 5.62 -9.01
CA GLY A 104 16.89 6.41 -10.25
C GLY A 104 16.89 7.93 -10.04
N VAL A 105 17.23 8.44 -8.85
CA VAL A 105 17.27 9.87 -8.59
C VAL A 105 18.16 10.61 -9.58
N GLY A 106 17.68 11.74 -10.11
CA GLY A 106 18.42 12.53 -11.13
C GLY A 106 18.40 11.96 -12.55
N SER A 107 17.74 10.83 -12.79
CA SER A 107 17.52 10.27 -14.12
C SER A 107 16.22 10.79 -14.77
N HIS A 108 15.78 10.14 -15.86
CA HIS A 108 14.51 10.46 -16.54
C HIS A 108 13.25 9.92 -15.83
N ARG A 109 13.38 9.21 -14.68
CA ARG A 109 12.22 8.74 -13.94
C ARG A 109 11.35 9.93 -13.50
N ARG A 110 10.04 9.83 -13.63
CA ARG A 110 9.11 10.88 -13.21
C ARG A 110 9.09 11.01 -11.69
N ALA A 111 8.86 12.23 -11.19
CA ALA A 111 8.40 12.49 -9.84
C ALA A 111 6.88 12.60 -9.90
N VAL A 112 6.12 11.94 -9.01
CA VAL A 112 4.68 11.85 -9.12
C VAL A 112 3.94 12.14 -7.83
N LEU A 113 2.73 12.66 -7.97
CA LEU A 113 1.66 12.63 -6.99
C LEU A 113 0.59 11.68 -7.49
N VAL A 114 0.17 10.73 -6.66
CA VAL A 114 -0.95 9.83 -6.93
C VAL A 114 -2.06 10.12 -5.93
N GLU A 115 -3.26 10.34 -6.42
CA GLU A 115 -4.46 10.52 -5.62
C GLU A 115 -5.32 9.26 -5.70
N THR A 116 -5.69 8.73 -4.56
CA THR A 116 -6.67 7.65 -4.42
C THR A 116 -7.92 8.17 -3.71
N ARG A 117 -8.91 7.31 -3.51
CA ARG A 117 -10.12 7.69 -2.75
C ARG A 117 -9.84 8.01 -1.29
N ASP A 118 -8.73 7.53 -0.74
CA ASP A 118 -8.47 7.59 0.70
C ASP A 118 -7.17 8.29 1.07
N ALA A 119 -6.22 8.44 0.15
CA ALA A 119 -4.89 8.97 0.45
C ALA A 119 -4.23 9.63 -0.76
N PHE A 120 -3.15 10.36 -0.48
CA PHE A 120 -2.23 10.92 -1.47
C PHE A 120 -0.86 10.27 -1.31
N PHE A 121 -0.19 10.01 -2.43
CA PHE A 121 1.14 9.41 -2.45
C PHE A 121 2.09 10.30 -3.26
N VAL A 122 3.21 10.66 -2.67
CA VAL A 122 4.24 11.49 -3.29
C VAL A 122 5.55 10.73 -3.30
N GLY A 123 6.17 10.57 -4.48
CA GLY A 123 7.42 9.83 -4.59
C GLY A 123 7.90 9.66 -6.03
N PRO A 124 8.96 8.83 -6.23
CA PRO A 124 9.43 8.45 -7.55
C PRO A 124 8.45 7.50 -8.24
N ASP A 125 8.31 7.65 -9.53
CA ASP A 125 7.54 6.76 -10.39
C ASP A 125 8.42 5.58 -10.84
N ASN A 126 8.59 4.62 -9.95
CA ASN A 126 9.44 3.45 -10.13
C ASN A 126 8.81 2.15 -9.59
N GLY A 127 7.49 2.17 -9.36
CA GLY A 127 6.74 1.06 -8.81
C GLY A 127 6.54 1.10 -7.28
N LEU A 128 7.29 1.94 -6.55
CA LEU A 128 7.22 2.04 -5.09
C LEU A 128 5.79 2.31 -4.56
N LEU A 129 5.03 3.16 -5.24
CA LEU A 129 3.70 3.58 -4.83
C LEU A 129 2.61 2.59 -5.25
N SER A 130 2.88 1.73 -6.22
CA SER A 130 1.87 0.96 -6.95
C SER A 130 1.12 -0.06 -6.10
N LEU A 131 1.76 -0.66 -5.10
CA LEU A 131 1.10 -1.65 -4.23
C LEU A 131 0.15 -0.99 -3.22
N ALA A 132 0.43 0.24 -2.81
CA ALA A 132 -0.43 1.03 -1.93
C ALA A 132 -1.53 1.78 -2.70
N ALA A 133 -1.29 2.06 -3.98
CA ALA A 133 -2.22 2.70 -4.91
C ALA A 133 -2.45 1.81 -6.14
N PRO A 134 -3.10 0.63 -6.00
CA PRO A 134 -3.34 -0.26 -7.13
C PRO A 134 -4.24 0.40 -8.17
N PRO A 135 -4.17 0.00 -9.46
CA PRO A 135 -4.84 0.70 -10.58
C PRO A 135 -6.32 1.01 -10.36
N GLY A 136 -7.07 0.10 -9.74
CA GLY A 136 -8.49 0.30 -9.45
C GLY A 136 -8.80 1.31 -8.33
N SER A 137 -7.80 1.74 -7.55
CA SER A 137 -7.95 2.74 -6.47
C SER A 137 -7.51 4.14 -6.88
N VAL A 138 -6.69 4.27 -7.93
CA VAL A 138 -6.18 5.55 -8.41
C VAL A 138 -7.31 6.35 -9.04
N VAL A 139 -7.54 7.55 -8.51
CA VAL A 139 -8.49 8.53 -9.04
C VAL A 139 -7.80 9.40 -10.08
N ARG A 140 -6.64 9.96 -9.72
CA ARG A 140 -5.80 10.80 -10.60
C ARG A 140 -4.34 10.63 -10.27
N ALA A 141 -3.47 10.85 -11.26
CA ALA A 141 -2.04 10.91 -11.06
C ALA A 141 -1.45 12.12 -11.80
N PHE A 142 -0.44 12.75 -11.21
CA PHE A 142 0.19 13.97 -11.73
C PHE A 142 1.69 13.80 -11.76
N GLN A 143 2.31 14.21 -12.87
CA GLN A 143 3.75 14.38 -12.90
C GLN A 143 4.12 15.71 -12.24
N LEU A 144 4.99 15.67 -11.25
CA LEU A 144 5.45 16.86 -10.55
C LEU A 144 6.45 17.62 -11.43
N THR A 145 6.03 18.76 -11.97
CA THR A 145 6.83 19.59 -12.88
C THR A 145 6.82 21.07 -12.51
N ASN A 146 5.89 21.51 -11.66
CA ASN A 146 5.80 22.93 -11.30
C ASN A 146 6.82 23.28 -10.22
N SER A 147 7.91 23.89 -10.64
CA SER A 147 9.04 24.28 -9.78
C SER A 147 8.71 25.32 -8.71
N GLN A 148 7.55 26.00 -8.78
CA GLN A 148 7.09 26.91 -7.73
C GLN A 148 6.85 26.18 -6.38
N TYR A 149 6.61 24.87 -6.42
CA TYR A 149 6.38 24.03 -5.27
C TYR A 149 7.59 23.20 -4.85
N PHE A 150 8.75 23.45 -5.44
CA PHE A 150 10.03 22.81 -5.13
C PHE A 150 10.92 23.75 -4.32
N LEU A 151 12.04 23.25 -3.81
CA LEU A 151 13.07 24.15 -3.31
C LEU A 151 13.73 24.93 -4.48
N PRO A 152 14.17 26.17 -4.25
CA PRO A 152 14.74 27.00 -5.32
C PRO A 152 15.99 26.40 -5.99
N ARG A 153 16.74 25.56 -5.26
CA ARG A 153 17.92 24.88 -5.77
C ARG A 153 17.67 23.36 -5.74
N LEU A 154 17.57 22.77 -6.91
CA LEU A 154 17.40 21.32 -7.05
C LEU A 154 18.77 20.62 -7.11
N SER A 155 18.94 19.59 -6.29
CA SER A 155 20.04 18.65 -6.37
C SER A 155 19.68 17.49 -7.28
N HIS A 156 20.61 16.94 -8.00
CA HIS A 156 20.41 15.72 -8.79
C HIS A 156 20.40 14.43 -7.94
N THR A 157 20.71 14.52 -6.65
CA THR A 157 20.88 13.37 -5.77
C THR A 157 19.95 13.37 -4.56
N PHE A 158 19.12 14.40 -4.36
CA PHE A 158 18.25 14.47 -3.17
C PHE A 158 16.87 15.06 -3.46
N HIS A 159 16.13 14.43 -4.37
CA HIS A 159 14.75 14.82 -4.69
C HIS A 159 13.79 14.63 -3.49
N GLY A 160 14.13 13.76 -2.53
CA GLY A 160 13.41 13.67 -1.25
C GLY A 160 13.26 15.01 -0.57
N ARG A 161 14.36 15.76 -0.47
CA ARG A 161 14.42 17.11 0.09
C ARG A 161 13.85 18.17 -0.83
N ASP A 162 14.21 18.13 -2.11
CA ASP A 162 14.05 19.27 -3.02
C ASP A 162 12.69 19.28 -3.73
N VAL A 163 12.06 18.11 -3.89
CA VAL A 163 10.80 17.91 -4.63
C VAL A 163 9.72 17.31 -3.73
N PHE A 164 9.95 16.13 -3.15
CA PHE A 164 8.87 15.37 -2.50
C PHE A 164 8.43 15.98 -1.17
N ALA A 165 9.36 16.38 -0.32
CA ALA A 165 9.05 17.03 0.95
C ALA A 165 8.30 18.37 0.78
N PRO A 166 8.77 19.32 -0.07
CA PRO A 166 8.04 20.56 -0.28
C PRO A 166 6.68 20.35 -0.94
N VAL A 167 6.54 19.48 -1.92
CA VAL A 167 5.25 19.15 -2.54
C VAL A 167 4.25 18.63 -1.52
N ALA A 168 4.65 17.69 -0.67
CA ALA A 168 3.79 17.17 0.38
C ALA A 168 3.37 18.26 1.38
N ALA A 169 4.29 19.16 1.74
CA ALA A 169 4.00 20.29 2.62
C ALA A 169 3.01 21.27 1.98
N HIS A 170 3.16 21.62 0.71
CA HIS A 170 2.22 22.47 -0.01
C HIS A 170 0.83 21.81 -0.15
N LEU A 171 0.80 20.52 -0.47
CA LEU A 171 -0.44 19.73 -0.54
C LEU A 171 -1.16 19.72 0.81
N SER A 172 -0.45 19.54 1.93
CA SER A 172 -1.03 19.57 3.29
C SER A 172 -1.61 20.92 3.68
N ARG A 173 -1.22 22.00 3.01
CA ARG A 173 -1.78 23.35 3.13
C ARG A 173 -2.94 23.61 2.18
N GLY A 174 -3.41 22.62 1.43
CA GLY A 174 -4.54 22.72 0.54
C GLY A 174 -4.21 23.18 -0.89
N VAL A 175 -2.93 23.13 -1.29
CA VAL A 175 -2.59 23.32 -2.71
C VAL A 175 -3.24 22.19 -3.51
N ARG A 176 -3.96 22.55 -4.56
CA ARG A 176 -4.67 21.58 -5.39
C ARG A 176 -3.69 20.76 -6.24
N PRO A 177 -3.91 19.45 -6.39
CA PRO A 177 -3.05 18.55 -7.18
C PRO A 177 -2.74 19.06 -8.60
N GLU A 178 -3.72 19.66 -9.26
CA GLU A 178 -3.60 20.15 -10.65
C GLU A 178 -2.55 21.27 -10.80
N LEU A 179 -2.23 21.97 -9.72
CA LEU A 179 -1.23 23.04 -9.73
C LEU A 179 0.20 22.50 -9.67
N LEU A 180 0.39 21.23 -9.28
CA LEU A 180 1.69 20.62 -9.10
C LEU A 180 2.30 20.10 -10.42
N GLY A 181 1.47 19.93 -11.45
CA GLY A 181 1.89 19.52 -12.78
C GLY A 181 0.78 18.84 -13.60
N PRO A 182 1.08 18.34 -14.80
CA PRO A 182 0.09 17.73 -15.67
C PRO A 182 -0.41 16.38 -15.16
N ASN A 183 -1.69 16.09 -15.43
CA ASN A 183 -2.24 14.75 -15.21
C ASN A 183 -1.56 13.74 -16.14
N ILE A 184 -1.30 12.54 -15.63
CA ILE A 184 -0.74 11.41 -16.37
C ILE A 184 -1.69 10.20 -16.28
N PRO A 185 -1.80 9.40 -17.35
CA PRO A 185 -2.77 8.30 -17.41
C PRO A 185 -2.41 7.13 -16.51
N THR A 186 -1.12 6.88 -16.28
CA THR A 186 -0.62 5.71 -15.55
C THR A 186 0.66 6.01 -14.79
N ILE A 187 0.90 5.25 -13.73
CA ILE A 187 2.17 5.18 -13.01
C ILE A 187 2.83 3.82 -13.25
N GLU A 188 4.14 3.76 -13.03
CA GLU A 188 4.90 2.51 -13.08
C GLU A 188 4.34 1.51 -12.06
N GLN A 189 4.19 0.24 -12.51
CA GLN A 189 3.70 -0.85 -11.69
C GLN A 189 4.85 -1.73 -11.25
N LEU A 190 4.89 -2.08 -9.97
CA LEU A 190 5.84 -3.05 -9.45
C LEU A 190 5.35 -4.48 -9.80
N PRO A 191 6.08 -5.24 -10.60
CA PRO A 191 5.70 -6.62 -10.87
C PRO A 191 5.92 -7.47 -9.61
N LEU A 192 4.84 -8.06 -9.10
CA LEU A 192 4.94 -9.13 -8.11
C LEU A 192 4.80 -10.49 -8.82
N PRO A 193 5.48 -11.53 -8.31
CA PRO A 193 5.24 -12.88 -8.80
C PRO A 193 3.76 -13.23 -8.68
N THR A 194 3.21 -13.94 -9.66
CA THR A 194 1.84 -14.47 -9.61
C THR A 194 1.82 -15.78 -8.84
N VAL A 195 0.70 -16.05 -8.15
CA VAL A 195 0.46 -17.36 -7.54
C VAL A 195 -0.10 -18.28 -8.64
N GLU A 196 0.61 -19.38 -8.91
CA GLU A 196 0.11 -20.42 -9.79
C GLU A 196 -0.85 -21.33 -9.02
N ARG A 197 -1.97 -21.68 -9.63
CA ARG A 197 -3.00 -22.49 -9.00
C ARG A 197 -3.39 -23.67 -9.86
N THR A 198 -3.42 -24.86 -9.25
CA THR A 198 -4.05 -26.07 -9.77
C THR A 198 -5.18 -26.50 -8.82
N ASP A 199 -5.87 -27.62 -9.13
CA ASP A 199 -6.95 -28.13 -8.27
C ASP A 199 -6.46 -28.55 -6.89
N THR A 200 -5.19 -28.94 -6.76
CA THR A 200 -4.63 -29.52 -5.52
C THR A 200 -3.43 -28.75 -4.98
N GLN A 201 -3.02 -27.66 -5.62
CA GLN A 201 -1.78 -26.97 -5.26
C GLN A 201 -1.82 -25.49 -5.60
N LEU A 202 -1.22 -24.69 -4.70
CA LEU A 202 -0.84 -23.30 -4.95
C LEU A 202 0.70 -23.23 -4.94
N THR A 203 1.26 -22.51 -5.90
CA THR A 203 2.70 -22.23 -5.92
C THR A 203 2.91 -20.72 -5.94
N GLY A 204 3.53 -20.22 -4.90
CA GLY A 204 3.96 -18.84 -4.75
C GLY A 204 5.46 -18.75 -4.49
N SER A 205 5.89 -17.60 -4.00
CA SER A 205 7.29 -17.37 -3.64
C SER A 205 7.42 -16.44 -2.44
N VAL A 206 8.55 -16.51 -1.76
CA VAL A 206 8.94 -15.52 -0.74
C VAL A 206 9.16 -14.17 -1.44
N ILE A 207 8.43 -13.14 -1.02
CA ILE A 207 8.51 -11.79 -1.58
C ILE A 207 9.21 -10.78 -0.67
N ALA A 208 9.27 -11.06 0.65
CA ALA A 208 9.99 -10.25 1.63
C ALA A 208 10.43 -11.10 2.82
N ILE A 209 11.40 -10.57 3.55
CA ILE A 209 11.82 -11.07 4.86
C ILE A 209 11.64 -9.91 5.83
N ASP A 210 10.90 -10.12 6.92
CA ASP A 210 10.66 -9.08 7.91
C ASP A 210 11.86 -8.90 8.87
N HIS A 211 11.75 -7.94 9.79
CA HIS A 211 12.79 -7.66 10.79
C HIS A 211 13.13 -8.88 11.66
N PHE A 212 12.17 -9.77 11.92
CA PHE A 212 12.35 -10.96 12.74
C PHE A 212 12.94 -12.14 11.95
N GLY A 213 13.05 -12.00 10.63
CA GLY A 213 13.48 -13.04 9.71
C GLY A 213 12.38 -14.01 9.31
N ASN A 214 11.11 -13.62 9.45
CA ASN A 214 9.98 -14.36 8.91
C ASN A 214 9.93 -14.22 7.40
N LEU A 215 9.57 -15.30 6.71
CA LEU A 215 9.46 -15.36 5.25
C LEU A 215 8.03 -15.04 4.84
N ILE A 216 7.83 -13.86 4.24
CA ILE A 216 6.52 -13.42 3.77
C ILE A 216 6.37 -13.82 2.30
N THR A 217 5.26 -14.52 1.98
CA THR A 217 5.00 -15.00 0.61
C THR A 217 3.98 -14.09 -0.10
N ASN A 218 3.83 -14.29 -1.43
CA ASN A 218 2.77 -13.68 -2.23
C ASN A 218 1.43 -14.43 -2.16
N ILE A 219 1.36 -15.57 -1.45
CA ILE A 219 0.12 -16.32 -1.26
C ILE A 219 -0.71 -15.59 -0.21
N THR A 220 -1.92 -15.18 -0.55
CA THR A 220 -2.81 -14.42 0.34
C THR A 220 -3.75 -15.33 1.14
N GLU A 221 -4.33 -14.79 2.22
CA GLU A 221 -5.41 -15.46 2.95
C GLU A 221 -6.60 -15.81 2.04
N ALA A 222 -6.90 -14.94 1.07
CA ALA A 222 -7.98 -15.18 0.10
C ALA A 222 -7.70 -16.39 -0.79
N ASP A 223 -6.43 -16.63 -1.17
CA ASP A 223 -6.04 -17.82 -1.94
C ASP A 223 -6.26 -19.11 -1.17
N LEU A 224 -6.15 -19.06 0.15
CA LEU A 224 -6.25 -20.20 1.06
C LEU A 224 -7.64 -20.40 1.65
N HIS A 225 -8.50 -19.36 1.62
CA HIS A 225 -9.83 -19.37 2.24
C HIS A 225 -10.74 -20.56 1.87
N PRO A 226 -10.69 -21.12 0.65
CA PRO A 226 -11.53 -22.28 0.30
C PRO A 226 -11.15 -23.58 1.01
N PHE A 227 -10.01 -23.63 1.73
CA PHE A 227 -9.44 -24.87 2.27
C PHE A 227 -9.36 -24.86 3.79
N PRO A 228 -9.68 -25.99 4.47
CA PRO A 228 -9.47 -26.11 5.91
C PRO A 228 -7.97 -25.96 6.25
N ARG A 229 -7.66 -25.11 7.21
CA ARG A 229 -6.26 -24.76 7.56
C ARG A 229 -5.43 -25.98 8.01
N GLU A 230 -6.08 -26.95 8.62
CA GLU A 230 -5.46 -28.16 9.17
C GLU A 230 -5.05 -29.16 8.09
N THR A 231 -5.68 -29.12 6.92
CA THR A 231 -5.44 -30.03 5.80
C THR A 231 -4.34 -29.52 4.85
N LEU A 232 -3.88 -28.30 5.05
CA LEU A 232 -2.85 -27.72 4.19
C LEU A 232 -1.47 -28.26 4.52
N TRP A 233 -0.66 -28.45 3.49
CA TRP A 233 0.77 -28.74 3.60
C TRP A 233 1.57 -27.64 2.92
N VAL A 234 2.37 -26.91 3.70
CA VAL A 234 3.24 -25.85 3.19
C VAL A 234 4.64 -26.40 3.03
N SER A 235 5.20 -26.32 1.83
CA SER A 235 6.54 -26.82 1.50
C SER A 235 7.43 -25.66 1.05
N ILE A 236 8.64 -25.58 1.61
CA ILE A 236 9.69 -24.65 1.22
C ILE A 236 11.04 -25.36 1.25
N GLY A 237 11.72 -25.44 0.11
CA GLY A 237 12.90 -26.29 -0.01
C GLY A 237 12.60 -27.76 0.38
N SER A 238 13.34 -28.31 1.33
CA SER A 238 13.12 -29.66 1.87
C SER A 238 12.17 -29.72 3.07
N VAL A 239 11.70 -28.58 3.56
CA VAL A 239 10.87 -28.50 4.76
C VAL A 239 9.39 -28.59 4.38
N GLN A 240 8.65 -29.41 5.14
CA GLN A 240 7.19 -29.53 5.04
C GLN A 240 6.56 -29.19 6.38
N ILE A 241 5.52 -28.33 6.35
CA ILE A 241 4.80 -27.86 7.52
C ILE A 241 3.34 -28.25 7.34
N GLN A 242 2.81 -29.03 8.29
CA GLN A 242 1.41 -29.44 8.28
C GLN A 242 0.54 -28.40 8.99
N GLY A 243 -0.49 -27.96 8.32
CA GLY A 243 -1.48 -27.01 8.83
C GLY A 243 -0.97 -25.57 8.94
N LEU A 244 -1.91 -24.65 9.14
CA LEU A 244 -1.63 -23.27 9.50
C LEU A 244 -1.99 -23.03 10.95
N VAL A 245 -1.06 -22.52 11.72
CA VAL A 245 -1.30 -22.15 13.13
C VAL A 245 -1.91 -20.75 13.24
N ALA A 246 -2.62 -20.51 14.33
CA ALA A 246 -3.22 -19.18 14.59
C ALA A 246 -2.19 -18.16 15.06
N THR A 247 -1.11 -18.59 15.73
CA THR A 247 -0.09 -17.71 16.30
C THR A 247 1.24 -18.45 16.48
N TYR A 248 2.33 -17.71 16.55
CA TYR A 248 3.67 -18.24 16.84
C TYR A 248 3.74 -19.07 18.14
N ALA A 249 2.94 -18.71 19.15
CA ALA A 249 2.95 -19.39 20.46
C ALA A 249 2.44 -20.84 20.42
N THR A 250 1.76 -21.22 19.34
CA THR A 250 1.16 -22.58 19.20
C THR A 250 2.21 -23.67 19.04
N VAL A 251 3.40 -23.33 18.53
CA VAL A 251 4.51 -24.30 18.36
C VAL A 251 5.58 -24.11 19.45
N PRO A 252 6.43 -25.11 19.74
CA PRO A 252 7.56 -24.97 20.66
C PRO A 252 8.58 -23.92 20.18
N PRO A 253 9.38 -23.30 21.10
CA PRO A 253 10.51 -22.46 20.70
C PRO A 253 11.47 -23.18 19.76
N GLY A 254 11.94 -22.49 18.70
CA GLY A 254 12.79 -23.04 17.65
C GLY A 254 12.05 -23.84 16.58
N ALA A 255 10.76 -24.13 16.75
CA ALA A 255 9.96 -24.83 15.74
C ALA A 255 9.51 -23.89 14.63
N ILE A 256 9.44 -24.45 13.42
CA ILE A 256 8.93 -23.77 12.22
C ILE A 256 7.41 -23.81 12.24
N ALA A 257 6.77 -22.71 11.84
CA ALA A 257 5.33 -22.58 11.70
C ALA A 257 4.96 -21.89 10.39
N ALA A 258 3.78 -22.22 9.87
CA ALA A 258 3.13 -21.47 8.79
C ALA A 258 1.83 -20.83 9.34
N LEU A 259 1.61 -19.56 9.03
CA LEU A 259 0.45 -18.79 9.50
C LEU A 259 0.09 -17.68 8.52
N ILE A 260 -1.09 -17.08 8.72
CA ILE A 260 -1.45 -15.83 8.03
C ILE A 260 -1.01 -14.67 8.92
N ASN A 261 -0.14 -13.82 8.37
CA ASN A 261 0.38 -12.67 9.09
C ASN A 261 -0.60 -11.47 9.08
N SER A 262 -0.19 -10.38 9.75
CA SER A 262 -1.00 -9.15 9.83
C SER A 262 -1.19 -8.41 8.50
N TRP A 263 -0.50 -8.82 7.44
CA TRP A 263 -0.67 -8.29 6.08
C TRP A 263 -1.65 -9.14 5.25
N GLY A 264 -2.24 -10.19 5.84
CA GLY A 264 -3.11 -11.13 5.14
C GLY A 264 -2.37 -12.06 4.18
N MET A 265 -1.08 -12.34 4.45
CA MET A 265 -0.23 -13.18 3.60
C MET A 265 0.26 -14.42 4.37
N LEU A 266 0.43 -15.53 3.65
CA LEU A 266 1.07 -16.72 4.19
C LEU A 266 2.51 -16.37 4.57
N GLU A 267 2.85 -16.65 5.82
CA GLU A 267 4.15 -16.44 6.42
C GLU A 267 4.72 -17.76 6.94
N ILE A 268 6.04 -17.94 6.77
CA ILE A 268 6.78 -19.03 7.37
C ILE A 268 7.71 -18.41 8.41
N ALA A 269 7.53 -18.82 9.66
CA ALA A 269 8.24 -18.27 10.81
C ALA A 269 8.90 -19.34 11.65
N VAL A 270 9.84 -18.93 12.50
CA VAL A 270 10.42 -19.75 13.56
C VAL A 270 10.14 -19.11 14.90
N ARG A 271 9.47 -19.82 15.82
CA ARG A 271 9.22 -19.27 17.14
C ARG A 271 10.53 -18.97 17.88
N ASN A 272 10.71 -17.70 18.29
CA ASN A 272 11.94 -17.20 18.94
C ASN A 272 13.20 -17.39 18.08
N GLY A 273 13.09 -17.35 16.77
CA GLY A 273 14.20 -17.49 15.83
C GLY A 273 13.90 -16.83 14.49
N SER A 274 14.82 -16.98 13.54
CA SER A 274 14.71 -16.46 12.17
C SER A 274 14.53 -17.61 11.18
N ALA A 275 13.40 -17.65 10.49
CA ALA A 275 13.14 -18.63 9.44
C ALA A 275 14.12 -18.45 8.27
N ALA A 276 14.44 -17.22 7.89
CA ALA A 276 15.39 -16.93 6.83
C ALA A 276 16.78 -17.52 7.11
N GLN A 277 17.26 -17.40 8.35
CA GLN A 277 18.55 -17.94 8.77
C GLN A 277 18.51 -19.46 8.88
N GLN A 278 17.50 -20.00 9.58
CA GLN A 278 17.38 -21.43 9.85
C GLN A 278 17.21 -22.24 8.56
N LEU A 279 16.42 -21.72 7.61
CA LEU A 279 16.15 -22.38 6.34
C LEU A 279 17.12 -21.96 5.22
N ARG A 280 17.98 -20.96 5.48
CA ARG A 280 18.88 -20.36 4.49
C ARG A 280 18.14 -19.96 3.20
N THR A 281 16.98 -19.36 3.38
CA THR A 281 16.04 -19.10 2.29
C THR A 281 16.04 -17.62 1.91
N PRO A 282 16.44 -17.27 0.68
CA PRO A 282 16.36 -15.90 0.17
C PRO A 282 14.97 -15.55 -0.37
N VAL A 283 14.74 -14.25 -0.60
CA VAL A 283 13.61 -13.77 -1.40
C VAL A 283 13.65 -14.41 -2.79
N GLY A 284 12.48 -14.73 -3.34
CA GLY A 284 12.31 -15.43 -4.63
C GLY A 284 12.21 -16.96 -4.50
N THR A 285 12.47 -17.52 -3.32
CA THR A 285 12.32 -18.97 -3.11
C THR A 285 10.87 -19.41 -3.27
N SER A 286 10.65 -20.48 -4.04
CA SER A 286 9.33 -21.05 -4.26
C SER A 286 8.74 -21.65 -2.98
N VAL A 287 7.46 -21.40 -2.78
CA VAL A 287 6.63 -21.95 -1.70
C VAL A 287 5.42 -22.65 -2.30
N CYS A 288 5.25 -23.91 -1.96
CA CYS A 288 4.15 -24.72 -2.44
C CYS A 288 3.19 -25.04 -1.30
N VAL A 289 1.90 -24.80 -1.52
CA VAL A 289 0.82 -25.22 -0.62
C VAL A 289 0.01 -26.30 -1.30
N ARG A 290 -0.01 -27.50 -0.72
CA ARG A 290 -0.85 -28.62 -1.18
C ARG A 290 -2.09 -28.72 -0.34
N ILE A 291 -3.15 -29.12 -1.01
CA ILE A 291 -4.48 -29.36 -0.43
C ILE A 291 -4.67 -30.87 -0.44
N THR A 292 -4.87 -31.47 0.73
CA THR A 292 -5.15 -32.91 0.86
C THR A 292 -6.58 -33.18 1.18
#